data_630a430ffb61dc63dd8f62cc04603e47
#
_entry.id   630a430ffb61dc63dd8f62cc04603e47
#
_cell.length_a   1.000
_cell.length_b   1.000
_cell.length_c   1.000
_cell.angle_alpha   90.00
_cell.angle_beta   90.00
_cell.angle_gamma   90.00
#
_symmetry.space_group_name_H-M   'P 1'
#
loop_
_entity.id
_entity.type
_entity.pdbx_description
1 polymer ?
#
loop_
_entity_poly.entity_id
_entity_poly.type
_entity_poly.pdbx_seq_one_letter_code
_entity_poly.pdbx_strand_id
1 'polypeptide(L)'
;MARGNIPSHLVPLVGKKNWTKAELEEKKRREVILDGDSIRPSEHLPTNLHDRFYWFVNEFEGLGILANVDSDAISRYIMADEKYWEITEYVEGMDVDDPDFNKITNIQKRYFDQSTTLAKELGLTFKSRMGLKKPDDQDDKPQSDEEKLFGKALGQ
;
A
#
# COMPACT_ATOMS: atom_id res chain seq x y z
N MET A 1 11.35 0.20 17.71
CA MET A 1 10.61 0.29 16.41
C MET A 1 9.14 0.11 16.73
N ALA A 2 8.33 1.16 16.52
CA ALA A 2 6.88 1.06 16.67
C ALA A 2 6.35 0.04 15.65
N ARG A 3 5.66 -0.99 16.14
CA ARG A 3 4.98 -1.96 15.27
C ARG A 3 3.83 -1.22 14.59
N GLY A 4 3.86 -1.13 13.26
CA GLY A 4 2.81 -0.52 12.47
C GLY A 4 1.44 -1.07 12.89
N ASN A 5 0.45 -0.20 12.96
CA ASN A 5 -0.91 -0.55 13.36
C ASN A 5 -1.59 -1.20 12.15
N ILE A 6 -1.55 -2.54 12.09
CA ILE A 6 -2.15 -3.31 10.99
C ILE A 6 -3.68 -3.29 11.14
N PRO A 7 -4.46 -2.99 10.09
CA PRO A 7 -5.92 -3.08 10.11
C PRO A 7 -6.43 -4.42 10.66
N SER A 8 -7.54 -4.41 11.40
CA SER A 8 -8.04 -5.59 12.13
C SER A 8 -8.40 -6.75 11.20
N HIS A 9 -8.94 -6.45 10.01
CA HIS A 9 -9.29 -7.44 8.99
C HIS A 9 -8.05 -8.10 8.36
N LEU A 10 -6.88 -7.43 8.38
CA LEU A 10 -5.62 -7.96 7.88
C LEU A 10 -4.81 -8.68 8.98
N VAL A 11 -5.19 -8.57 10.26
CA VAL A 11 -4.46 -9.20 11.36
C VAL A 11 -4.34 -10.73 11.21
N PRO A 12 -5.38 -11.47 10.81
CA PRO A 12 -5.26 -12.91 10.57
C PRO A 12 -4.27 -13.24 9.45
N LEU A 13 -4.09 -12.33 8.49
CA LEU A 13 -3.27 -12.51 7.29
C LEU A 13 -1.79 -12.19 7.52
N VAL A 14 -1.48 -11.29 8.46
CA VAL A 14 -0.12 -10.75 8.68
C VAL A 14 0.53 -11.30 9.96
N GLY A 15 -0.24 -11.99 10.82
CA GLY A 15 0.16 -12.26 12.20
C GLY A 15 1.22 -13.35 12.39
N LYS A 16 2.37 -12.99 12.97
CA LYS A 16 3.24 -13.92 13.72
C LYS A 16 2.75 -14.17 15.15
N LYS A 17 1.70 -13.46 15.62
CA LYS A 17 1.12 -13.56 16.94
C LYS A 17 -0.24 -14.25 16.84
N ASN A 18 -0.45 -15.28 17.65
CA ASN A 18 -1.78 -15.85 17.85
C ASN A 18 -2.63 -14.84 18.63
N TRP A 19 -3.53 -14.15 17.93
CA TRP A 19 -4.48 -13.23 18.53
C TRP A 19 -5.66 -14.00 19.10
N THR A 20 -6.05 -13.72 20.34
CA THR A 20 -7.29 -14.24 20.90
C THR A 20 -8.49 -13.51 20.28
N LYS A 21 -9.67 -14.14 20.28
CA LYS A 21 -10.91 -13.51 19.81
C LYS A 21 -11.18 -12.17 20.52
N ALA A 22 -10.95 -12.11 21.83
CA ALA A 22 -11.13 -10.89 22.62
C ALA A 22 -10.17 -9.76 22.20
N GLU A 23 -8.89 -10.06 21.93
CA GLU A 23 -7.93 -9.08 21.43
C GLU A 23 -8.30 -8.55 20.05
N LEU A 24 -8.83 -9.42 19.17
CA LEU A 24 -9.30 -9.03 17.84
C LEU A 24 -10.54 -8.13 17.92
N GLU A 25 -11.50 -8.47 18.78
CA GLU A 25 -12.70 -7.64 18.99
C GLU A 25 -12.36 -6.28 19.60
N GLU A 26 -11.45 -6.24 20.57
CA GLU A 26 -11.00 -4.99 21.15
C GLU A 26 -10.28 -4.13 20.11
N LYS A 27 -9.47 -4.75 19.23
CA LYS A 27 -8.81 -4.06 18.14
C LYS A 27 -9.82 -3.49 17.14
N LYS A 28 -10.80 -4.30 16.69
CA LYS A 28 -11.90 -3.83 15.83
C LYS A 28 -12.65 -2.65 16.42
N ARG A 29 -12.94 -2.68 17.71
CA ARG A 29 -13.64 -1.59 18.39
C ARG A 29 -12.85 -0.29 18.46
N ARG A 30 -11.50 -0.37 18.46
CA ARG A 30 -10.60 0.80 18.50
C ARG A 30 -10.23 1.31 17.12
N GLU A 31 -10.52 0.53 16.09
CA GLU A 31 -10.14 0.86 14.72
C GLU A 31 -11.10 1.91 14.16
N VAL A 32 -10.54 2.97 13.62
CA VAL A 32 -11.30 3.94 12.82
C VAL A 32 -11.43 3.36 11.43
N ILE A 33 -12.65 2.96 11.06
CA ILE A 33 -12.98 2.51 9.71
C ILE A 33 -13.34 3.77 8.93
N LEU A 34 -12.62 4.03 7.85
CA LEU A 34 -12.89 5.11 6.93
C LEU A 34 -13.55 4.55 5.67
N ASP A 35 -14.47 5.31 5.09
CA ASP A 35 -15.15 4.91 3.87
C ASP A 35 -14.18 4.92 2.68
N GLY A 36 -14.27 3.89 1.83
CA GLY A 36 -13.45 3.72 0.61
C GLY A 36 -14.30 3.59 -0.65
N ASP A 37 -15.56 4.06 -0.62
CA ASP A 37 -16.55 3.92 -1.69
C ASP A 37 -16.48 5.03 -2.75
N SER A 38 -15.72 6.08 -2.51
CA SER A 38 -15.64 7.28 -3.36
C SER A 38 -14.21 7.78 -3.56
N ILE A 39 -13.26 6.85 -3.77
CA ILE A 39 -11.87 7.19 -4.07
C ILE A 39 -11.80 7.77 -5.48
N ARG A 40 -11.38 9.02 -5.61
CA ARG A 40 -11.33 9.75 -6.88
C ARG A 40 -10.11 10.65 -6.97
N PRO A 41 -9.63 10.97 -8.19
CA PRO A 41 -8.52 11.88 -8.38
C PRO A 41 -8.74 13.21 -7.66
N SER A 42 -7.67 13.76 -7.06
CA SER A 42 -7.68 15.13 -6.56
C SER A 42 -7.97 16.10 -7.73
N GLU A 43 -8.66 17.20 -7.45
CA GLU A 43 -8.90 18.28 -8.44
C GLU A 43 -7.60 18.88 -9.01
N HIS A 44 -6.48 18.69 -8.30
CA HIS A 44 -5.15 19.14 -8.70
C HIS A 44 -4.41 18.15 -9.59
N LEU A 45 -4.92 16.90 -9.72
CA LEU A 45 -4.30 15.90 -10.58
C LEU A 45 -4.68 16.18 -12.05
N PRO A 46 -3.69 16.36 -12.95
CA PRO A 46 -3.95 16.54 -14.38
C PRO A 46 -4.80 15.40 -14.96
N THR A 47 -5.76 15.72 -15.84
CA THR A 47 -6.72 14.76 -16.39
C THR A 47 -6.05 13.60 -17.15
N ASN A 48 -4.92 13.86 -17.81
CA ASN A 48 -4.13 12.82 -18.49
C ASN A 48 -3.52 11.78 -17.55
N LEU A 49 -3.51 12.03 -16.23
CA LEU A 49 -3.02 11.09 -15.21
C LEU A 49 -4.16 10.37 -14.48
N HIS A 50 -5.43 10.63 -14.81
CA HIS A 50 -6.57 9.99 -14.15
C HIS A 50 -6.62 8.49 -14.41
N ASP A 51 -6.30 8.02 -15.61
CA ASP A 51 -6.27 6.58 -15.90
C ASP A 51 -5.24 5.85 -15.05
N ARG A 52 -4.09 6.47 -14.81
CA ARG A 52 -3.06 5.96 -13.93
C ARG A 52 -3.53 5.92 -12.47
N PHE A 53 -4.31 6.92 -12.04
CA PHE A 53 -4.91 6.96 -10.71
C PHE A 53 -5.88 5.78 -10.51
N TYR A 54 -6.81 5.58 -11.46
CA TYR A 54 -7.77 4.49 -11.36
C TYR A 54 -7.13 3.11 -11.49
N TRP A 55 -6.12 2.96 -12.34
CA TRP A 55 -5.33 1.73 -12.39
C TRP A 55 -4.75 1.41 -11.00
N PHE A 56 -4.18 2.41 -10.34
CA PHE A 56 -3.60 2.27 -9.02
C PHE A 56 -4.64 1.85 -7.97
N VAL A 57 -5.79 2.53 -7.93
CA VAL A 57 -6.88 2.21 -6.99
C VAL A 57 -7.37 0.77 -7.20
N ASN A 58 -7.54 0.33 -8.44
CA ASN A 58 -7.99 -1.01 -8.78
C ASN A 58 -7.01 -2.11 -8.30
N GLU A 59 -5.69 -1.87 -8.37
CA GLU A 59 -4.69 -2.83 -7.86
C GLU A 59 -4.81 -3.05 -6.33
N PHE A 60 -5.38 -2.10 -5.60
CA PHE A 60 -5.55 -2.17 -4.15
C PHE A 60 -6.99 -2.48 -3.70
N GLU A 61 -7.96 -2.48 -4.63
CA GLU A 61 -9.38 -2.69 -4.31
C GLU A 61 -9.61 -4.00 -3.55
N GLY A 62 -8.98 -5.09 -3.99
CA GLY A 62 -9.11 -6.41 -3.35
C GLY A 62 -8.52 -6.51 -1.94
N LEU A 63 -7.75 -5.52 -1.48
CA LEU A 63 -7.16 -5.50 -0.14
C LEU A 63 -8.03 -4.74 0.88
N GLY A 64 -8.96 -3.90 0.43
CA GLY A 64 -9.85 -3.12 1.31
C GLY A 64 -9.10 -2.21 2.29
N ILE A 65 -7.95 -1.67 1.89
CA ILE A 65 -7.07 -0.85 2.75
C ILE A 65 -7.10 0.64 2.39
N LEU A 66 -7.58 0.98 1.19
CA LEU A 66 -7.69 2.37 0.77
C LEU A 66 -8.99 2.99 1.26
N ALA A 67 -8.93 4.26 1.62
CA ALA A 67 -10.07 5.07 2.01
C ALA A 67 -10.16 6.35 1.15
N ASN A 68 -11.30 7.05 1.19
CA ASN A 68 -11.52 8.27 0.41
C ASN A 68 -10.48 9.36 0.72
N VAL A 69 -9.94 9.39 1.95
CA VAL A 69 -8.89 10.33 2.38
C VAL A 69 -7.54 10.09 1.71
N ASP A 70 -7.30 8.89 1.16
CA ASP A 70 -6.05 8.55 0.49
C ASP A 70 -5.96 9.12 -0.93
N SER A 71 -7.07 9.64 -1.46
CA SER A 71 -7.17 10.24 -2.80
C SER A 71 -6.09 11.28 -3.08
N ASP A 72 -5.83 12.16 -2.12
CA ASP A 72 -4.79 13.18 -2.22
C ASP A 72 -3.37 12.61 -2.18
N ALA A 73 -3.13 11.61 -1.33
CA ALA A 73 -1.81 10.98 -1.21
C ALA A 73 -1.46 10.23 -2.50
N ILE A 74 -2.41 9.49 -3.07
CA ILE A 74 -2.26 8.80 -4.36
C ILE A 74 -2.00 9.80 -5.48
N SER A 75 -2.76 10.89 -5.53
CA SER A 75 -2.60 11.94 -6.54
C SER A 75 -1.23 12.60 -6.46
N ARG A 76 -0.74 12.92 -5.25
CA ARG A 76 0.61 13.47 -5.03
C ARG A 76 1.70 12.51 -5.44
N TYR A 77 1.54 11.22 -5.15
CA TYR A 77 2.49 10.20 -5.60
C TYR A 77 2.60 10.19 -7.12
N ILE A 78 1.47 10.13 -7.82
CA ILE A 78 1.44 10.08 -9.28
C ILE A 78 2.08 11.34 -9.89
N MET A 79 1.78 12.53 -9.34
CA MET A 79 2.38 13.79 -9.81
C MET A 79 3.90 13.83 -9.58
N ALA A 80 4.37 13.38 -8.41
CA ALA A 80 5.79 13.38 -8.10
C ALA A 80 6.56 12.39 -8.99
N ASP A 81 5.99 11.22 -9.24
CA ASP A 81 6.58 10.19 -10.08
C ASP A 81 6.59 10.62 -11.56
N GLU A 82 5.53 11.25 -12.06
CA GLU A 82 5.48 11.82 -13.41
C GLU A 82 6.57 12.89 -13.60
N LYS A 83 6.71 13.80 -12.66
CA LYS A 83 7.77 14.82 -12.69
C LYS A 83 9.19 14.24 -12.63
N TYR A 84 9.37 13.16 -11.89
CA TYR A 84 10.64 12.44 -11.89
C TYR A 84 10.99 11.93 -13.30
N TRP A 85 10.03 11.31 -13.99
CA TRP A 85 10.27 10.76 -15.33
C TRP A 85 10.46 11.84 -16.38
N GLU A 86 9.66 12.92 -16.38
CA GLU A 86 9.86 14.08 -17.25
C GLU A 86 11.28 14.64 -17.14
N ILE A 87 11.77 14.80 -15.89
CA ILE A 87 13.12 15.34 -15.67
C ILE A 87 14.18 14.30 -16.04
N THR A 88 13.91 13.02 -15.86
CA THR A 88 14.83 11.94 -16.24
C THR A 88 15.08 11.95 -17.76
N GLU A 89 14.01 12.04 -18.56
CA GLU A 89 14.12 12.17 -20.02
C GLU A 89 14.95 13.43 -20.42
N TYR A 90 14.73 14.54 -19.72
CA TYR A 90 15.49 15.76 -19.97
C TYR A 90 16.98 15.58 -19.66
N VAL A 91 17.31 14.96 -18.53
CA VAL A 91 18.70 14.72 -18.07
C VAL A 91 19.43 13.74 -19.01
N GLU A 92 18.74 12.73 -19.55
CA GLU A 92 19.33 11.78 -20.51
C GLU A 92 19.85 12.46 -21.78
N GLY A 93 19.28 13.62 -22.16
CA GLY A 93 19.72 14.41 -23.30
C GLY A 93 20.77 15.49 -22.98
N MET A 94 21.15 15.65 -21.68
CA MET A 94 22.11 16.67 -21.27
C MET A 94 23.55 16.19 -21.34
N ASP A 95 24.47 17.11 -21.66
CA ASP A 95 25.89 16.87 -21.46
C ASP A 95 26.25 16.95 -19.97
N VAL A 96 27.10 16.05 -19.49
CA VAL A 96 27.57 16.05 -18.08
C VAL A 96 28.34 17.33 -17.73
N ASP A 97 28.97 17.98 -18.72
CA ASP A 97 29.68 19.23 -18.56
C ASP A 97 28.77 20.47 -18.66
N ASP A 98 27.47 20.29 -18.86
CA ASP A 98 26.48 21.38 -18.88
C ASP A 98 26.44 22.10 -17.51
N PRO A 99 26.54 23.45 -17.49
CA PRO A 99 26.53 24.23 -16.24
C PRO A 99 25.27 23.98 -15.36
N ASP A 100 24.14 23.63 -15.96
CA ASP A 100 22.89 23.36 -15.26
C ASP A 100 22.71 21.87 -14.89
N PHE A 101 23.58 20.96 -15.33
CA PHE A 101 23.47 19.52 -15.08
C PHE A 101 23.26 19.18 -13.59
N ASN A 102 24.11 19.73 -12.72
CA ASN A 102 24.01 19.50 -11.28
C ASN A 102 22.73 20.06 -10.67
N LYS A 103 22.23 21.18 -11.17
CA LYS A 103 20.98 21.79 -10.70
C LYS A 103 19.77 20.93 -11.07
N ILE A 104 19.71 20.47 -12.31
CA ILE A 104 18.61 19.66 -12.83
C ILE A 104 18.60 18.29 -12.18
N THR A 105 19.75 17.62 -12.04
CA THR A 105 19.85 16.32 -11.34
C THR A 105 19.50 16.42 -9.86
N ASN A 106 19.74 17.55 -9.19
CA ASN A 106 19.27 17.80 -7.83
C ASN A 106 17.73 17.93 -7.78
N ILE A 107 17.10 18.52 -8.79
CA ILE A 107 15.63 18.59 -8.90
C ILE A 107 15.06 17.17 -9.14
N GLN A 108 15.66 16.41 -10.07
CA GLN A 108 15.31 15.00 -10.29
C GLN A 108 15.34 14.20 -8.99
N LYS A 109 16.45 14.32 -8.24
CA LYS A 109 16.59 13.64 -6.95
C LYS A 109 15.48 14.00 -5.96
N ARG A 110 15.06 15.26 -5.88
CA ARG A 110 13.95 15.67 -5.00
C ARG A 110 12.65 14.98 -5.35
N TYR A 111 12.30 14.89 -6.64
CA TYR A 111 11.09 14.19 -7.06
C TYR A 111 11.19 12.67 -6.85
N PHE A 112 12.37 12.08 -7.06
CA PHE A 112 12.64 10.67 -6.70
C PHE A 112 12.42 10.43 -5.20
N ASP A 113 12.95 11.29 -4.34
CA ASP A 113 12.81 11.16 -2.88
C ASP A 113 11.34 11.33 -2.45
N GLN A 114 10.60 12.27 -3.05
CA GLN A 114 9.17 12.48 -2.79
C GLN A 114 8.34 11.27 -3.23
N SER A 115 8.50 10.81 -4.47
CA SER A 115 7.75 9.65 -4.99
C SER A 115 8.08 8.38 -4.20
N THR A 116 9.36 8.15 -3.86
CA THR A 116 9.78 7.00 -3.05
C THR A 116 9.19 7.03 -1.64
N THR A 117 9.11 8.20 -1.01
CA THR A 117 8.52 8.35 0.33
C THR A 117 7.03 8.03 0.28
N LEU A 118 6.29 8.65 -0.64
CA LEU A 118 4.86 8.40 -0.83
C LEU A 118 4.59 6.94 -1.22
N ALA A 119 5.41 6.35 -2.08
CA ALA A 119 5.32 4.94 -2.44
C ALA A 119 5.44 4.00 -1.23
N LYS A 120 6.33 4.32 -0.27
CA LYS A 120 6.47 3.55 0.98
C LYS A 120 5.24 3.70 1.88
N GLU A 121 4.73 4.92 2.02
CA GLU A 121 3.55 5.24 2.83
C GLU A 121 2.29 4.58 2.27
N LEU A 122 2.12 4.60 0.96
CA LEU A 122 1.01 3.95 0.24
C LEU A 122 1.15 2.42 0.10
N GLY A 123 2.21 1.83 0.62
CA GLY A 123 2.40 0.38 0.55
C GLY A 123 2.82 -0.16 -0.82
N LEU A 124 3.37 0.68 -1.71
CA LEU A 124 3.73 0.29 -3.09
C LEU A 124 5.01 -0.51 -3.20
N THR A 125 5.88 -0.43 -2.20
CA THR A 125 7.16 -1.13 -2.28
C THR A 125 7.00 -2.60 -1.93
N PHE A 126 7.83 -3.46 -2.54
CA PHE A 126 7.88 -4.89 -2.20
C PHE A 126 7.99 -5.11 -0.69
N LYS A 127 8.84 -4.34 -0.02
CA LYS A 127 9.05 -4.43 1.44
C LYS A 127 7.78 -4.09 2.24
N SER A 128 7.03 -3.06 1.83
CA SER A 128 5.78 -2.69 2.50
C SER A 128 4.70 -3.75 2.28
N ARG A 129 4.68 -4.41 1.11
CA ARG A 129 3.73 -5.49 0.79
C ARG A 129 4.08 -6.85 1.39
N MET A 130 5.33 -7.12 1.72
CA MET A 130 5.74 -8.42 2.32
C MET A 130 5.01 -8.76 3.63
N GLY A 131 4.43 -7.77 4.30
CA GLY A 131 3.60 -7.97 5.49
C GLY A 131 2.14 -8.27 5.19
N LEU A 132 1.69 -8.11 3.94
CA LEU A 132 0.30 -8.29 3.53
C LEU A 132 0.13 -9.66 2.86
N LYS A 133 -0.86 -10.43 3.31
CA LYS A 133 -1.28 -11.70 2.69
C LYS A 133 -2.63 -11.50 2.02
N LYS A 134 -2.90 -12.27 0.96
CA LYS A 134 -4.22 -12.28 0.31
C LYS A 134 -5.27 -12.95 1.20
N PRO A 135 -6.54 -12.49 1.18
CA PRO A 135 -7.63 -13.11 1.94
C PRO A 135 -7.83 -14.60 1.66
N ASP A 136 -7.57 -15.06 0.43
CA ASP A 136 -7.79 -16.44 -0.02
C ASP A 136 -6.74 -17.45 0.49
N ASP A 137 -5.63 -16.98 1.08
CA ASP A 137 -4.59 -17.87 1.63
C ASP A 137 -5.03 -18.59 2.94
N GLN A 138 -6.30 -18.46 3.37
CA GLN A 138 -6.78 -19.05 4.60
C GLN A 138 -7.23 -20.52 4.45
N ASP A 139 -7.57 -20.95 3.23
CA ASP A 139 -8.16 -22.31 3.01
C ASP A 139 -7.14 -23.43 2.85
N ASP A 140 -5.85 -23.14 2.73
CA ASP A 140 -4.78 -24.12 2.48
C ASP A 140 -3.90 -24.47 3.70
N LYS A 141 -4.39 -24.27 4.91
CA LYS A 141 -3.72 -24.93 6.05
C LYS A 141 -4.21 -26.38 6.10
N PRO A 142 -3.33 -27.37 5.84
CA PRO A 142 -3.68 -28.76 6.14
C PRO A 142 -4.03 -28.80 7.64
N GLN A 143 -5.27 -29.24 7.93
CA GLN A 143 -5.68 -29.51 9.32
C GLN A 143 -4.62 -30.38 9.96
N SER A 144 -4.05 -29.95 11.08
CA SER A 144 -3.06 -30.74 11.80
C SER A 144 -3.71 -32.08 12.18
N ASP A 145 -2.93 -33.17 12.19
CA ASP A 145 -3.45 -34.50 12.53
C ASP A 145 -4.10 -34.52 13.92
N GLU A 146 -3.74 -33.58 14.79
CA GLU A 146 -4.37 -33.36 16.09
C GLU A 146 -5.79 -32.79 15.98
N GLU A 147 -6.07 -31.81 15.08
CA GLU A 147 -7.42 -31.26 14.85
C GLU A 147 -8.36 -32.31 14.26
N LYS A 148 -7.85 -33.22 13.41
CA LYS A 148 -8.62 -34.35 12.87
C LYS A 148 -8.97 -35.37 13.95
N LEU A 149 -8.10 -35.56 14.95
CA LEU A 149 -8.32 -36.47 16.07
C LEU A 149 -9.34 -35.90 17.08
N PHE A 150 -9.27 -34.61 17.40
CA PHE A 150 -10.20 -33.96 18.33
C PHE A 150 -11.60 -33.72 17.74
N GLY A 151 -11.70 -33.45 16.43
CA GLY A 151 -12.99 -33.30 15.73
C GLY A 151 -13.81 -34.57 15.71
N LYS A 152 -13.18 -35.76 15.73
CA LYS A 152 -13.85 -37.09 15.84
C LYS A 152 -14.28 -37.45 17.26
N ALA A 153 -13.66 -36.88 18.28
CA ALA A 153 -13.98 -37.24 19.68
C ALA A 153 -15.21 -36.48 20.25
N LEU A 154 -15.64 -35.39 19.60
CA LEU A 154 -16.79 -34.58 20.04
C LEU A 154 -18.07 -34.81 19.25
N GLY A 155 -18.11 -35.82 18.37
CA GLY A 155 -19.24 -36.16 17.49
C GLY A 155 -19.92 -37.49 17.80
N GLN A 156 -19.85 -37.98 19.06
CA GLN A 156 -20.68 -39.10 19.55
C GLN A 156 -21.58 -38.66 20.68
#